data_141f1d483a4f6835f9d3e00af0b497d0
#
_entry.id   141f1d483a4f6835f9d3e00af0b497d0
#
_cell.length_a   1.000
_cell.length_b   1.000
_cell.length_c   1.000
_cell.angle_alpha   90.00
_cell.angle_beta   90.00
_cell.angle_gamma   90.00
#
_symmetry.space_group_name_H-M   'P 1'
#
loop_
_entity.id
_entity.type
_entity.pdbx_description
1 polymer ?
#
loop_
_entity_poly.entity_id
_entity_poly.type
_entity_poly.pdbx_seq_one_letter_code
_entity_poly.pdbx_strand_id
1 'polypeptide(L)'
;MKEVIHEMYSKEQIDQMVTEIATRINKDYEGKQIHMICILRGSVFFCADLAKKITVPVSMDFMAASSYGNEVKSSGQLMITKDLDDDIDGRHCLIVEDIIDSGNTLSKICGLLAARNPASLKIATLLDKPDRREVDVEVDLSLIHISEPTRRS
;
A
#
# COMPACT_ATOMS: atom_id res chain seq x y z
N MET A 1 -3.78 -3.67 13.13
CA MET A 1 -2.68 -3.56 12.17
C MET A 1 -1.51 -2.79 12.73
N LYS A 2 -1.80 -1.56 13.15
CA LYS A 2 -0.77 -0.71 13.70
C LYS A 2 -0.17 -1.32 14.95
N GLU A 3 -0.98 -1.93 15.79
CA GLU A 3 -0.49 -2.57 17.00
C GLU A 3 0.49 -3.70 16.70
N VAL A 4 0.21 -4.47 15.65
CA VAL A 4 1.10 -5.57 15.28
C VAL A 4 2.47 -5.05 14.94
N ILE A 5 2.53 -3.97 14.14
CA ILE A 5 3.81 -3.38 13.76
C ILE A 5 4.55 -2.86 14.98
N HIS A 6 3.84 -2.18 15.88
CA HIS A 6 4.46 -1.61 17.07
C HIS A 6 4.91 -2.66 18.07
N GLU A 7 4.27 -3.85 18.06
CA GLU A 7 4.73 -4.95 18.90
C GLU A 7 6.01 -5.58 18.37
N MET A 8 6.17 -5.60 17.06
CA MET A 8 7.31 -6.26 16.43
C MET A 8 8.52 -5.36 16.29
N TYR A 9 8.30 -4.05 16.18
CA TYR A 9 9.36 -3.11 15.84
C TYR A 9 9.26 -1.87 16.70
N SER A 10 10.41 -1.31 17.09
CA SER A 10 10.45 -0.04 17.80
C SER A 10 10.09 1.11 16.84
N LYS A 11 9.80 2.26 17.42
CA LYS A 11 9.55 3.46 16.63
C LYS A 11 10.73 3.81 15.75
N GLU A 12 11.94 3.65 16.28
CA GLU A 12 13.15 3.95 15.53
C GLU A 12 13.33 2.99 14.37
N GLN A 13 13.00 1.72 14.58
CA GLN A 13 13.09 0.74 13.50
C GLN A 13 12.08 1.03 12.42
N ILE A 14 10.85 1.38 12.80
CA ILE A 14 9.81 1.72 11.83
C ILE A 14 10.21 2.97 11.05
N ASP A 15 10.72 3.98 11.73
CA ASP A 15 11.16 5.20 11.06
C ASP A 15 12.25 4.91 10.03
N GLN A 16 13.18 4.04 10.39
CA GLN A 16 14.24 3.66 9.45
C GLN A 16 13.68 2.92 8.26
N MET A 17 12.72 2.02 8.47
CA MET A 17 12.09 1.31 7.37
C MET A 17 11.37 2.27 6.43
N VAL A 18 10.66 3.24 6.98
CA VAL A 18 9.97 4.23 6.17
C VAL A 18 10.98 5.08 5.39
N THR A 19 12.09 5.44 6.04
CA THR A 19 13.16 6.20 5.38
C THR A 19 13.73 5.43 4.19
N GLU A 20 13.95 4.13 4.34
CA GLU A 20 14.48 3.32 3.26
C GLU A 20 13.50 3.22 2.09
N ILE A 21 12.20 3.06 2.40
CA ILE A 21 11.20 3.04 1.34
C ILE A 21 11.17 4.37 0.61
N ALA A 22 11.20 5.48 1.37
CA ALA A 22 11.19 6.81 0.76
C ALA A 22 12.40 7.04 -0.13
N THR A 23 13.57 6.55 0.30
CA THR A 23 14.78 6.68 -0.50
C THR A 23 14.63 5.98 -1.85
N ARG A 24 14.07 4.78 -1.84
CA ARG A 24 13.83 4.06 -3.08
C ARG A 24 12.82 4.79 -3.97
N ILE A 25 11.76 5.32 -3.36
CA ILE A 25 10.74 6.05 -4.11
C ILE A 25 11.35 7.29 -4.74
N ASN A 26 12.14 8.05 -3.98
CA ASN A 26 12.75 9.27 -4.50
C ASN A 26 13.65 8.97 -5.70
N LYS A 27 14.34 7.84 -5.67
CA LYS A 27 15.17 7.44 -6.77
C LYS A 27 14.35 6.98 -7.97
N ASP A 28 13.35 6.14 -7.72
CA ASP A 28 12.56 5.54 -8.81
C ASP A 28 11.68 6.56 -9.52
N TYR A 29 11.29 7.61 -8.83
CA TYR A 29 10.38 8.62 -9.38
C TYR A 29 11.08 9.94 -9.66
N GLU A 30 12.38 9.93 -9.77
CA GLU A 30 13.13 11.16 -10.05
C GLU A 30 12.63 11.78 -11.35
N GLY A 31 12.32 13.07 -11.31
CA GLY A 31 11.78 13.78 -12.47
C GLY A 31 10.30 13.56 -12.72
N LYS A 32 9.62 12.87 -11.81
CA LYS A 32 8.19 12.58 -11.95
C LYS A 32 7.40 13.13 -10.78
N GLN A 33 6.09 13.16 -10.93
CA GLN A 33 5.17 13.47 -9.84
C GLN A 33 4.48 12.20 -9.41
N ILE A 34 4.22 12.07 -8.11
CA ILE A 34 3.55 10.90 -7.56
C ILE A 34 2.16 11.30 -7.09
N HIS A 35 1.15 10.54 -7.50
CA HIS A 35 -0.17 10.60 -6.87
C HIS A 35 -0.25 9.43 -5.90
N MET A 36 -0.15 9.74 -4.60
CA MET A 36 -0.13 8.73 -3.56
C MET A 36 -1.54 8.40 -3.14
N ILE A 37 -1.90 7.12 -3.19
CA ILE A 37 -3.23 6.66 -2.85
C ILE A 37 -3.14 5.89 -1.54
N CYS A 38 -3.71 6.47 -0.50
CA CYS A 38 -3.72 5.88 0.83
C CYS A 38 -4.97 5.06 1.02
N ILE A 39 -4.81 3.81 1.39
CA ILE A 39 -5.95 2.94 1.64
C ILE A 39 -6.35 3.09 3.09
N LEU A 40 -7.53 3.65 3.30
CA LEU A 40 -8.03 3.92 4.63
C LEU A 40 -8.46 2.61 5.30
N ARG A 41 -8.37 2.51 6.59
CA ARG A 41 -7.89 3.53 7.51
C ARG A 41 -6.53 3.18 8.08
N GLY A 42 -6.16 1.88 8.02
CA GLY A 42 -4.98 1.38 8.70
C GLY A 42 -3.67 2.00 8.25
N SER A 43 -3.58 2.41 7.00
CA SER A 43 -2.32 2.91 6.45
C SER A 43 -2.12 4.41 6.59
N VAL A 44 -3.04 5.12 7.26
CA VAL A 44 -2.99 6.58 7.33
C VAL A 44 -1.68 7.09 7.89
N PHE A 45 -1.23 6.52 9.01
CA PHE A 45 0.00 6.99 9.64
C PHE A 45 1.23 6.70 8.80
N PHE A 46 1.30 5.51 8.23
CA PHE A 46 2.40 5.15 7.33
C PHE A 46 2.42 6.08 6.12
N CYS A 47 1.26 6.32 5.56
CA CYS A 47 1.12 7.19 4.39
C CYS A 47 1.65 8.60 4.70
N ALA A 48 1.25 9.16 5.84
CA ALA A 48 1.67 10.49 6.23
C ALA A 48 3.18 10.54 6.48
N ASP A 49 3.69 9.55 7.20
CA ASP A 49 5.12 9.51 7.49
C ASP A 49 5.94 9.36 6.21
N LEU A 50 5.47 8.51 5.30
CA LEU A 50 6.15 8.31 4.04
C LEU A 50 6.15 9.59 3.19
N ALA A 51 4.99 10.24 3.11
CA ALA A 51 4.85 11.45 2.30
C ALA A 51 5.81 12.54 2.74
N LYS A 52 6.05 12.66 4.05
CA LYS A 52 6.96 13.68 4.56
C LYS A 52 8.40 13.46 4.15
N LYS A 53 8.75 12.24 3.77
CA LYS A 53 10.13 11.90 3.40
C LYS A 53 10.34 11.84 1.89
N ILE A 54 9.28 12.01 1.12
CA ILE A 54 9.38 12.00 -0.34
C ILE A 54 9.77 13.39 -0.80
N THR A 55 10.78 13.45 -1.68
CA THR A 55 11.33 14.72 -2.16
C THR A 55 10.82 15.13 -3.54
N VAL A 56 10.23 14.18 -4.30
CA VAL A 56 9.60 14.55 -5.56
C VAL A 56 8.21 15.11 -5.28
N PRO A 57 7.61 15.85 -6.21
CA PRO A 57 6.26 16.38 -5.97
C PRO A 57 5.27 15.24 -5.73
N VAL A 58 4.46 15.37 -4.69
CA VAL A 58 3.52 14.35 -4.30
C VAL A 58 2.19 14.99 -3.98
N SER A 59 1.12 14.37 -4.47
CA SER A 59 -0.25 14.69 -4.04
C SER A 59 -0.80 13.44 -3.38
N MET A 60 -1.77 13.62 -2.48
CA MET A 60 -2.36 12.52 -1.74
C MET A 60 -3.82 12.40 -2.03
N ASP A 61 -4.27 11.16 -2.12
CA ASP A 61 -5.68 10.85 -2.30
C ASP A 61 -5.98 9.63 -1.43
N PHE A 62 -7.25 9.37 -1.22
CA PHE A 62 -7.66 8.35 -0.26
C PHE A 62 -8.74 7.49 -0.84
N MET A 63 -8.70 6.20 -0.47
CA MET A 63 -9.68 5.25 -0.92
C MET A 63 -10.03 4.33 0.24
N ALA A 64 -11.28 3.99 0.36
CA ALA A 64 -11.75 3.07 1.39
C ALA A 64 -12.67 2.06 0.76
N ALA A 65 -12.54 0.82 1.19
CA ALA A 65 -13.34 -0.28 0.67
C ALA A 65 -13.66 -1.23 1.80
N SER A 66 -14.78 -1.92 1.67
CA SER A 66 -15.16 -2.95 2.60
C SER A 66 -15.71 -4.13 1.82
N SER A 67 -15.81 -5.27 2.48
CA SER A 67 -16.33 -6.46 1.86
C SER A 67 -17.78 -6.65 2.26
N TYR A 68 -18.51 -7.34 1.41
CA TYR A 68 -19.80 -7.84 1.80
C TYR A 68 -19.60 -8.90 2.86
N GLY A 69 -20.38 -8.82 3.91
CA GLY A 69 -20.20 -9.69 5.03
C GLY A 69 -18.98 -9.26 5.80
N ASN A 70 -18.12 -10.18 6.14
CA ASN A 70 -16.99 -9.90 7.02
C ASN A 70 -15.65 -9.93 6.34
N GLU A 71 -15.58 -10.41 5.11
CA GLU A 71 -14.29 -10.51 4.44
C GLU A 71 -14.48 -10.59 2.94
N VAL A 72 -13.44 -10.15 2.22
CA VAL A 72 -13.38 -10.25 0.78
C VAL A 72 -12.63 -11.52 0.43
N LYS A 73 -13.23 -12.34 -0.41
CA LYS A 73 -12.56 -13.51 -0.98
C LYS A 73 -12.26 -13.23 -2.43
N SER A 74 -11.43 -14.08 -3.04
CA SER A 74 -11.04 -13.85 -4.43
C SER A 74 -12.25 -13.78 -5.36
N SER A 75 -13.31 -14.51 -5.03
CA SER A 75 -14.55 -14.50 -5.82
C SER A 75 -15.60 -13.55 -5.24
N GLY A 76 -15.31 -12.88 -4.13
CA GLY A 76 -16.27 -12.02 -3.45
C GLY A 76 -16.35 -10.65 -4.05
N GLN A 77 -17.22 -9.84 -3.47
CA GLN A 77 -17.46 -8.49 -3.94
C GLN A 77 -16.85 -7.47 -3.01
N LEU A 78 -16.40 -6.39 -3.60
CA LEU A 78 -15.81 -5.27 -2.90
C LEU A 78 -16.74 -4.08 -3.02
N MET A 79 -17.01 -3.42 -1.90
CA MET A 79 -17.78 -2.20 -1.89
C MET A 79 -16.85 -1.03 -1.64
N ILE A 80 -16.81 -0.07 -2.56
CA ILE A 80 -16.01 1.13 -2.39
C ILE A 80 -16.84 2.12 -1.59
N THR A 81 -16.39 2.42 -0.38
CA THR A 81 -17.10 3.36 0.50
C THR A 81 -16.59 4.78 0.34
N LYS A 82 -15.34 4.93 -0.11
CA LYS A 82 -14.82 6.22 -0.53
C LYS A 82 -13.94 6.00 -1.76
N ASP A 83 -14.27 6.68 -2.82
CA ASP A 83 -13.45 6.63 -4.03
C ASP A 83 -12.50 7.82 -4.06
N LEU A 84 -11.55 7.77 -4.99
CA LEU A 84 -10.58 8.84 -5.18
C LEU A 84 -11.30 10.14 -5.54
N ASP A 85 -10.71 11.25 -5.10
CA ASP A 85 -11.23 12.57 -5.48
C ASP A 85 -10.74 13.00 -6.85
N ASP A 86 -9.57 12.50 -7.28
CA ASP A 86 -8.92 12.97 -8.48
C ASP A 86 -8.96 11.93 -9.59
N ASP A 87 -8.93 12.42 -10.82
CA ASP A 87 -8.78 11.58 -12.00
C ASP A 87 -7.32 11.17 -12.11
N ILE A 88 -7.07 9.87 -12.25
CA ILE A 88 -5.69 9.35 -12.28
C ILE A 88 -5.22 9.02 -13.69
N ASP A 89 -5.99 9.36 -14.71
CA ASP A 89 -5.59 9.10 -16.09
C ASP A 89 -4.24 9.75 -16.38
N GLY A 90 -3.28 8.94 -16.83
CA GLY A 90 -1.94 9.44 -17.18
C GLY A 90 -1.05 9.78 -16.01
N ARG A 91 -1.44 9.50 -14.78
CA ARG A 91 -0.65 9.85 -13.59
C ARG A 91 0.13 8.65 -13.07
N HIS A 92 1.25 8.93 -12.43
CA HIS A 92 2.02 7.90 -11.73
C HIS A 92 1.42 7.73 -10.35
N CYS A 93 0.79 6.58 -10.12
CA CYS A 93 0.07 6.31 -8.89
C CYS A 93 0.83 5.32 -8.02
N LEU A 94 0.86 5.59 -6.73
CA LEU A 94 1.52 4.75 -5.75
C LEU A 94 0.50 4.43 -4.65
N ILE A 95 0.08 3.18 -4.60
CA ILE A 95 -0.81 2.71 -3.55
C ILE A 95 0.01 2.42 -2.32
N VAL A 96 -0.44 2.92 -1.18
CA VAL A 96 0.29 2.76 0.08
C VAL A 96 -0.59 1.96 1.04
N GLU A 97 -0.03 0.85 1.50
CA GLU A 97 -0.70 -0.05 2.43
C GLU A 97 0.30 -0.47 3.50
N ASP A 98 -0.11 -0.49 4.77
CA ASP A 98 0.82 -0.82 5.83
C ASP A 98 1.14 -2.32 5.88
N ILE A 99 0.14 -3.19 5.70
CA ILE A 99 0.34 -4.63 5.74
C ILE A 99 -0.45 -5.28 4.61
N ILE A 100 0.19 -6.20 3.90
CA ILE A 100 -0.49 -7.00 2.89
C ILE A 100 -0.54 -8.45 3.38
N ASP A 101 -1.75 -8.97 3.54
CA ASP A 101 -1.97 -10.36 3.93
C ASP A 101 -2.41 -11.19 2.74
N SER A 102 -3.70 -11.50 2.62
CA SER A 102 -4.20 -12.36 1.56
C SER A 102 -4.09 -11.73 0.18
N GLY A 103 -4.15 -10.41 0.13
CA GLY A 103 -4.11 -9.69 -1.13
C GLY A 103 -5.45 -9.57 -1.84
N ASN A 104 -6.51 -10.13 -1.28
CA ASN A 104 -7.81 -10.14 -1.97
C ASN A 104 -8.35 -8.74 -2.20
N THR A 105 -8.40 -7.92 -1.15
CA THR A 105 -8.91 -6.56 -1.27
C THR A 105 -8.00 -5.72 -2.17
N LEU A 106 -6.71 -5.81 -1.94
CA LEU A 106 -5.75 -4.99 -2.69
C LEU A 106 -5.74 -5.37 -4.16
N SER A 107 -5.86 -6.66 -4.47
CA SER A 107 -5.91 -7.12 -5.85
C SER A 107 -7.11 -6.51 -6.59
N LYS A 108 -8.26 -6.46 -5.93
CA LYS A 108 -9.46 -5.89 -6.54
C LYS A 108 -9.32 -4.38 -6.72
N ILE A 109 -8.72 -3.70 -5.74
CA ILE A 109 -8.47 -2.27 -5.85
C ILE A 109 -7.51 -2.00 -7.00
N CYS A 110 -6.45 -2.79 -7.13
CA CYS A 110 -5.49 -2.61 -8.22
C CYS A 110 -6.15 -2.78 -9.58
N GLY A 111 -7.01 -3.80 -9.71
CA GLY A 111 -7.74 -3.99 -10.97
C GLY A 111 -8.63 -2.83 -11.31
N LEU A 112 -9.33 -2.31 -10.31
CA LEU A 112 -10.21 -1.15 -10.51
C LEU A 112 -9.42 0.08 -10.94
N LEU A 113 -8.30 0.35 -10.27
CA LEU A 113 -7.50 1.53 -10.57
C LEU A 113 -6.75 1.39 -11.89
N ALA A 114 -6.27 0.19 -12.21
CA ALA A 114 -5.60 -0.03 -13.48
C ALA A 114 -6.52 0.26 -14.66
N ALA A 115 -7.82 0.02 -14.50
CA ALA A 115 -8.79 0.30 -15.54
C ALA A 115 -8.99 1.80 -15.79
N ARG A 116 -8.49 2.65 -14.90
CA ARG A 116 -8.58 4.10 -15.05
C ARG A 116 -7.39 4.72 -15.78
N ASN A 117 -6.54 3.87 -16.34
CA ASN A 117 -5.48 4.27 -17.26
C ASN A 117 -4.39 5.15 -16.62
N PRO A 118 -3.85 4.79 -15.44
CA PRO A 118 -2.72 5.55 -14.90
C PRO A 118 -1.48 5.32 -15.75
N ALA A 119 -0.52 6.25 -15.68
CA ALA A 119 0.76 6.09 -16.35
C ALA A 119 1.55 4.94 -15.72
N SER A 120 1.42 4.77 -14.41
CA SER A 120 1.98 3.62 -13.71
C SER A 120 1.18 3.42 -12.42
N LEU A 121 1.20 2.18 -11.93
CA LEU A 121 0.50 1.85 -10.70
C LEU A 121 1.37 0.88 -9.93
N LYS A 122 1.90 1.34 -8.80
CA LYS A 122 2.80 0.54 -7.98
C LYS A 122 2.30 0.52 -6.54
N ILE A 123 2.84 -0.39 -5.75
CA ILE A 123 2.44 -0.58 -4.36
C ILE A 123 3.65 -0.42 -3.47
N ALA A 124 3.49 0.34 -2.40
CA ALA A 124 4.47 0.43 -1.32
C ALA A 124 3.83 -0.11 -0.06
N THR A 125 4.51 -1.00 0.62
CA THR A 125 4.01 -1.57 1.86
C THR A 125 5.13 -1.67 2.88
N LEU A 126 4.76 -1.51 4.14
CA LEU A 126 5.71 -1.64 5.23
C LEU A 126 5.97 -3.11 5.54
N LEU A 127 4.92 -3.90 5.60
CA LEU A 127 5.03 -5.34 5.83
C LEU A 127 4.32 -6.09 4.72
N ASP A 128 5.00 -7.09 4.19
CA ASP A 128 4.41 -7.97 3.19
C ASP A 128 4.45 -9.38 3.75
N LYS A 129 3.30 -10.05 3.76
CA LYS A 129 3.19 -11.41 4.26
C LYS A 129 2.84 -12.35 3.11
N PRO A 130 3.81 -12.69 2.27
CA PRO A 130 3.52 -13.50 1.08
C PRO A 130 2.94 -14.87 1.38
N ASP A 131 3.25 -15.44 2.55
CA ASP A 131 2.71 -16.74 2.94
C ASP A 131 1.21 -16.71 3.19
N ARG A 132 0.65 -15.54 3.39
CA ARG A 132 -0.78 -15.36 3.60
C ARG A 132 -1.54 -15.08 2.33
N ARG A 133 -0.85 -15.01 1.20
CA ARG A 133 -1.44 -14.58 -0.06
C ARG A 133 -2.44 -15.60 -0.58
N GLU A 134 -3.59 -15.13 -1.03
CA GLU A 134 -4.61 -15.95 -1.67
C GLU A 134 -4.72 -15.64 -3.14
N VAL A 135 -4.33 -14.43 -3.55
CA VAL A 135 -4.26 -14.03 -4.97
C VAL A 135 -2.94 -13.33 -5.19
N ASP A 136 -2.48 -13.32 -6.43
CA ASP A 136 -1.23 -12.65 -6.76
C ASP A 136 -1.39 -11.14 -6.66
N VAL A 137 -0.46 -10.52 -5.96
CA VAL A 137 -0.35 -9.06 -5.88
C VAL A 137 1.12 -8.73 -6.05
N GLU A 138 1.42 -7.91 -7.03
CA GLU A 138 2.80 -7.52 -7.27
C GLU A 138 3.13 -6.33 -6.38
N VAL A 139 4.11 -6.50 -5.50
CA VAL A 139 4.52 -5.47 -4.57
C VAL A 139 5.85 -4.91 -5.03
N ASP A 140 5.86 -3.65 -5.45
CA ASP A 140 7.05 -3.06 -6.07
C ASP A 140 8.03 -2.46 -5.08
N LEU A 141 7.54 -2.00 -3.93
CA LEU A 141 8.37 -1.26 -2.99
C LEU A 141 8.22 -1.76 -1.56
N SER A 142 7.94 -3.05 -1.41
CA SER A 142 7.90 -3.66 -0.09
C SER A 142 9.32 -3.83 0.45
N LEU A 143 9.52 -3.49 1.70
CA LEU A 143 10.83 -3.59 2.31
C LEU A 143 10.98 -4.85 3.15
N ILE A 144 9.92 -5.31 3.78
CA ILE A 144 9.97 -6.43 4.69
C ILE A 144 9.03 -7.51 4.25
N HIS A 145 9.56 -8.73 4.14
CA HIS A 145 8.77 -9.92 3.89
C HIS A 145 8.74 -10.73 5.16
N ILE A 146 7.58 -10.85 5.78
CA ILE A 146 7.42 -11.61 6.98
C ILE A 146 6.70 -12.90 6.64
N SER A 147 7.41 -14.00 6.80
CA SER A 147 6.79 -15.30 6.78
C SER A 147 6.25 -15.53 8.18
N GLU A 148 5.16 -16.18 8.23
CA GLU A 148 4.63 -16.50 9.48
C GLU A 148 5.62 -17.30 10.20
N PRO A 149 5.71 -16.98 11.09
CA PRO A 149 6.68 -17.26 11.68
C PRO A 149 7.26 -18.04 12.23
N THR A 150 7.41 -17.61 12.24
CA THR A 150 8.11 -17.76 12.85
C THR A 150 8.40 -18.68 12.77
N ARG A 151 8.08 -18.69 12.02
CA ARG A 151 8.05 -19.18 11.55
C ARG A 151 8.71 -20.05 11.42
N ARG A 152 9.04 -20.41 11.23
CA ARG A 152 9.50 -21.24 10.99
C ARG A 152 10.26 -21.59 11.59
N SER A 153 10.31 -21.67 12.08
CA SER A 153 11.04 -22.17 12.56
C SER A 153 11.14 -22.74 12.88
#